data_1219786b0374b10fd066734691e00c8a
#
_entry.id   1219786b0374b10fd066734691e00c8a
#
_cell.length_a   1.000
_cell.length_b   1.000
_cell.length_c   1.000
_cell.angle_alpha   90.00
_cell.angle_beta   90.00
_cell.angle_gamma   90.00
#
_symmetry.space_group_name_H-M   'P 1'
#
loop_
_entity.id
_entity.type
_entity.pdbx_description
1 polymer ?
#
loop_
_entity_poly.entity_id
_entity_poly.type
_entity_poly.pdbx_seq_one_letter_code
_entity_poly.pdbx_strand_id
1 'polypeptide(L)'
;MSKGITQKSEDHSKWYTDVITKAQLADYGPVKGTMVIKPYGFAIWELVKDEFDKQFKATGHQNAYFPLFIPKSFLAKEADHVEGFAKECAIVTHSRLMSDEDNSIKVDPSSKLEEEIIVRPTSETVIWHMYKKWINSYRDLPILINQWANVVRWEMRTRLFLRTSEFLWQEGHTAHSTESEAREETLKILD
;
A
#
# COMPACT_ATOMS: atom_id res chain seq x y z
N MET A 1 1.72 32.46 21.52
CA MET A 1 2.08 31.06 21.83
C MET A 1 0.87 30.19 21.53
N SER A 2 0.98 29.22 20.62
CA SER A 2 -0.09 28.27 20.30
C SER A 2 -0.30 27.36 21.52
N LYS A 3 -1.41 27.55 22.23
CA LYS A 3 -1.74 26.76 23.42
C LYS A 3 -1.75 25.26 23.06
N GLY A 4 -0.81 24.51 23.61
CA GLY A 4 -0.80 23.05 23.57
C GLY A 4 -0.04 22.40 22.41
N ILE A 5 0.83 23.12 21.69
CA ILE A 5 1.78 22.56 20.72
C ILE A 5 3.19 22.80 21.26
N THR A 6 3.97 21.73 21.37
CA THR A 6 5.39 21.80 21.73
C THR A 6 6.17 22.61 20.69
N GLN A 7 7.16 23.39 21.12
CA GLN A 7 8.01 24.11 20.16
C GLN A 7 8.89 23.11 19.40
N LYS A 8 9.01 23.31 18.07
CA LYS A 8 9.81 22.44 17.20
C LYS A 8 11.28 22.39 17.63
N SER A 9 11.80 23.50 18.15
CA SER A 9 13.18 23.62 18.66
C SER A 9 13.43 22.89 19.98
N GLU A 10 12.38 22.63 20.77
CA GLU A 10 12.48 21.93 22.04
C GLU A 10 12.41 20.40 21.83
N ASP A 11 11.41 19.93 21.08
CA ASP A 11 11.21 18.52 20.75
C ASP A 11 10.50 18.40 19.40
N HIS A 12 11.28 18.10 18.35
CA HIS A 12 10.75 17.94 17.00
C HIS A 12 9.74 16.78 16.87
N SER A 13 9.98 15.67 17.57
CA SER A 13 9.07 14.51 17.52
C SER A 13 7.73 14.81 18.15
N LYS A 14 7.76 15.44 19.31
CA LYS A 14 6.55 15.82 20.03
C LYS A 14 5.79 16.94 19.31
N TRP A 15 6.51 17.95 18.80
CA TRP A 15 5.91 18.97 17.94
C TRP A 15 5.15 18.37 16.77
N TYR A 16 5.76 17.42 16.06
CA TYR A 16 5.14 16.74 14.92
C TYR A 16 3.82 16.05 15.33
N THR A 17 3.84 15.27 16.41
CA THR A 17 2.64 14.56 16.89
C THR A 17 1.57 15.53 17.38
N ASP A 18 1.95 16.59 18.09
CA ASP A 18 1.04 17.64 18.55
C ASP A 18 0.34 18.33 17.36
N VAL A 19 1.09 18.64 16.29
CA VAL A 19 0.52 19.23 15.05
C VAL A 19 -0.51 18.31 14.44
N ILE A 20 -0.18 17.04 14.21
CA ILE A 20 -1.10 16.06 13.60
C ILE A 20 -2.39 15.95 14.41
N THR A 21 -2.26 15.80 15.73
CA THR A 21 -3.39 15.58 16.62
C THR A 21 -4.25 16.84 16.75
N LYS A 22 -3.61 18.01 16.95
CA LYS A 22 -4.34 19.29 17.14
C LYS A 22 -4.99 19.78 15.85
N ALA A 23 -4.37 19.54 14.70
CA ALA A 23 -4.96 19.82 13.40
C ALA A 23 -6.03 18.79 12.98
N GLN A 24 -6.30 17.79 13.80
CA GLN A 24 -7.30 16.74 13.51
C GLN A 24 -7.00 15.99 12.19
N LEU A 25 -5.73 15.74 11.87
CA LEU A 25 -5.34 15.07 10.64
C LEU A 25 -5.47 13.55 10.75
N ALA A 26 -5.04 12.98 11.86
CA ALA A 26 -5.10 11.55 12.12
C ALA A 26 -5.22 11.23 13.61
N ASP A 27 -5.60 9.99 13.88
CA ASP A 27 -5.60 9.39 15.21
C ASP A 27 -5.07 7.96 15.16
N TYR A 28 -4.69 7.42 16.29
CA TYR A 28 -4.21 6.04 16.37
C TYR A 28 -5.36 5.05 16.12
N GLY A 29 -5.09 4.05 15.29
CA GLY A 29 -6.02 2.94 15.06
C GLY A 29 -6.04 1.95 16.23
N PRO A 30 -7.03 1.04 16.27
CA PRO A 30 -7.17 0.04 17.33
C PRO A 30 -6.07 -1.03 17.27
N VAL A 31 -5.48 -1.27 16.12
CA VAL A 31 -4.33 -2.17 15.95
C VAL A 31 -3.05 -1.33 16.03
N LYS A 32 -2.08 -1.81 16.81
CA LYS A 32 -0.80 -1.11 16.96
C LYS A 32 -0.14 -0.87 15.60
N GLY A 33 0.26 0.37 15.36
CA GLY A 33 0.90 0.77 14.11
C GLY A 33 -0.07 1.21 13.01
N THR A 34 -1.39 1.04 13.21
CA THR A 34 -2.40 1.57 12.29
C THR A 34 -2.86 2.97 12.68
N MET A 35 -3.50 3.68 11.75
CA MET A 35 -4.08 5.01 12.00
C MET A 35 -5.46 5.14 11.37
N VAL A 36 -6.24 6.05 11.93
CA VAL A 36 -7.41 6.63 11.28
C VAL A 36 -7.00 7.96 10.67
N ILE A 37 -7.06 8.09 9.37
CA ILE A 37 -6.91 9.40 8.70
C ILE A 37 -8.25 10.11 8.83
N LYS A 38 -8.27 11.22 9.56
CA LYS A 38 -9.49 11.99 9.82
C LYS A 38 -9.88 12.80 8.57
N PRO A 39 -11.14 13.26 8.47
CA PRO A 39 -11.62 13.93 7.26
C PRO A 39 -10.72 15.06 6.75
N TYR A 40 -10.16 15.87 7.65
CA TYR A 40 -9.27 16.97 7.25
C TYR A 40 -7.92 16.47 6.71
N GLY A 41 -7.36 15.42 7.32
CA GLY A 41 -6.16 14.76 6.80
C GLY A 41 -6.42 14.01 5.50
N PHE A 42 -7.60 13.38 5.37
CA PHE A 42 -7.98 12.66 4.16
C PHE A 42 -8.22 13.59 2.96
N ALA A 43 -8.76 14.79 3.20
CA ALA A 43 -8.91 15.81 2.17
C ALA A 43 -7.56 16.23 1.54
N ILE A 44 -6.47 16.23 2.32
CA ILE A 44 -5.11 16.45 1.77
C ILE A 44 -4.74 15.32 0.79
N TRP A 45 -5.02 14.07 1.17
CA TRP A 45 -4.80 12.92 0.30
C TRP A 45 -5.62 13.00 -0.98
N GLU A 46 -6.90 13.35 -0.89
CA GLU A 46 -7.79 13.49 -2.05
C GLU A 46 -7.26 14.53 -3.03
N LEU A 47 -6.85 15.71 -2.54
CA LEU A 47 -6.29 16.78 -3.37
C LEU A 47 -5.00 16.34 -4.08
N VAL A 48 -4.09 15.68 -3.37
CA VAL A 48 -2.84 15.15 -3.94
C VAL A 48 -3.16 14.09 -5.00
N LYS A 49 -4.03 13.14 -4.65
CA LYS A 49 -4.46 12.08 -5.56
C LYS A 49 -5.10 12.64 -6.84
N ASP A 50 -6.03 13.58 -6.69
CA ASP A 50 -6.76 14.15 -7.83
C ASP A 50 -5.82 14.89 -8.78
N GLU A 51 -4.82 15.59 -8.26
CA GLU A 51 -3.85 16.30 -9.08
C GLU A 51 -2.92 15.33 -9.82
N PHE A 52 -2.32 14.39 -9.13
CA PHE A 52 -1.46 13.39 -9.77
C PHE A 52 -2.22 12.46 -10.72
N ASP A 53 -3.46 12.10 -10.41
CA ASP A 53 -4.28 11.26 -11.29
C ASP A 53 -4.53 11.94 -12.65
N LYS A 54 -4.75 13.25 -12.66
CA LYS A 54 -4.86 14.04 -13.91
C LYS A 54 -3.56 13.99 -14.71
N GLN A 55 -2.42 14.18 -14.03
CA GLN A 55 -1.11 14.17 -14.69
C GLN A 55 -0.79 12.79 -15.26
N PHE A 56 -1.00 11.71 -14.52
CA PHE A 56 -0.80 10.35 -15.02
C PHE A 56 -1.71 10.03 -16.21
N LYS A 57 -2.98 10.40 -16.15
CA LYS A 57 -3.90 10.24 -17.29
C LYS A 57 -3.48 11.05 -18.52
N ALA A 58 -2.92 12.25 -18.33
CA ALA A 58 -2.41 13.07 -19.42
C ALA A 58 -1.20 12.44 -20.12
N THR A 59 -0.44 11.58 -19.43
CA THR A 59 0.66 10.79 -20.01
C THR A 59 0.19 9.48 -20.66
N GLY A 60 -1.11 9.17 -20.63
CA GLY A 60 -1.70 7.98 -21.23
C GLY A 60 -1.91 6.80 -20.27
N HIS A 61 -1.58 6.97 -18.99
CA HIS A 61 -1.81 5.92 -17.98
C HIS A 61 -3.30 5.72 -17.73
N GLN A 62 -3.66 4.48 -17.46
CA GLN A 62 -5.02 4.07 -17.10
C GLN A 62 -5.04 3.49 -15.69
N ASN A 63 -6.05 3.87 -14.91
CA ASN A 63 -6.21 3.30 -13.57
C ASN A 63 -6.75 1.88 -13.66
N ALA A 64 -6.15 0.98 -12.89
CA ALA A 64 -6.63 -0.37 -12.66
C ALA A 64 -6.62 -0.68 -11.15
N TYR A 65 -7.24 -1.78 -10.77
CA TYR A 65 -7.23 -2.27 -9.40
C TYR A 65 -6.88 -3.76 -9.37
N PHE A 66 -5.85 -4.08 -8.60
CA PHE A 66 -5.39 -5.46 -8.42
C PHE A 66 -5.77 -5.97 -7.02
N PRO A 67 -5.92 -7.29 -6.85
CA PRO A 67 -6.35 -7.87 -5.59
C PRO A 67 -5.46 -7.52 -4.40
N LEU A 68 -6.09 -7.37 -3.23
CA LEU A 68 -5.40 -7.19 -1.95
C LEU A 68 -4.57 -8.41 -1.56
N PHE A 69 -5.05 -9.61 -1.90
CA PHE A 69 -4.44 -10.87 -1.48
C PHE A 69 -3.52 -11.44 -2.56
N ILE A 70 -2.34 -11.85 -2.13
CA ILE A 70 -1.31 -12.45 -2.97
C ILE A 70 -1.05 -13.88 -2.48
N PRO A 71 -1.10 -14.91 -3.35
CA PRO A 71 -0.66 -16.25 -2.96
C PRO A 71 0.79 -16.25 -2.49
N LYS A 72 1.08 -16.93 -1.38
CA LYS A 72 2.44 -17.01 -0.83
C LYS A 72 3.46 -17.55 -1.85
N SER A 73 3.03 -18.46 -2.72
CA SER A 73 3.86 -19.03 -3.79
C SER A 73 4.37 -17.98 -4.79
N PHE A 74 3.69 -16.85 -4.94
CA PHE A 74 4.15 -15.77 -5.83
C PHE A 74 5.39 -15.08 -5.27
N LEU A 75 5.43 -14.82 -3.96
CA LEU A 75 6.59 -14.21 -3.32
C LEU A 75 7.79 -15.17 -3.24
N ALA A 76 7.54 -16.47 -3.12
CA ALA A 76 8.61 -17.45 -3.08
C ALA A 76 9.43 -17.53 -4.38
N LYS A 77 8.84 -17.13 -5.51
CA LYS A 77 9.51 -17.08 -6.82
C LYS A 77 10.42 -15.86 -6.98
N GLU A 78 10.23 -14.84 -6.15
CA GLU A 78 10.98 -13.59 -6.17
C GLU A 78 11.80 -13.40 -4.88
N ALA A 79 12.18 -14.51 -4.23
CA ALA A 79 12.81 -14.51 -2.90
C ALA A 79 14.02 -13.55 -2.79
N ASP A 80 14.78 -13.40 -3.86
CA ASP A 80 15.95 -12.50 -3.89
C ASP A 80 15.55 -11.00 -3.85
N HIS A 81 14.33 -10.66 -4.31
CA HIS A 81 13.80 -9.29 -4.27
C HIS A 81 12.98 -9.00 -3.00
N VAL A 82 12.52 -10.07 -2.33
CA VAL A 82 11.56 -10.01 -1.21
C VAL A 82 12.24 -9.95 0.16
N GLU A 83 13.57 -10.14 0.26
CA GLU A 83 14.27 -10.18 1.56
C GLU A 83 13.95 -8.97 2.46
N GLY A 84 13.74 -7.78 1.88
CA GLY A 84 13.35 -6.57 2.60
C GLY A 84 11.91 -6.58 3.12
N PHE A 85 10.97 -7.18 2.36
CA PHE A 85 9.53 -7.17 2.69
C PHE A 85 9.06 -8.42 3.45
N ALA A 86 9.76 -9.55 3.30
CA ALA A 86 9.33 -10.83 3.86
C ALA A 86 9.12 -10.78 5.37
N LYS A 87 9.91 -9.95 6.07
CA LYS A 87 9.81 -9.78 7.53
C LYS A 87 8.63 -8.93 7.99
N GLU A 88 8.00 -8.21 7.07
CA GLU A 88 6.96 -7.23 7.36
C GLU A 88 5.61 -7.58 6.72
N CYS A 89 5.44 -8.79 6.22
CA CYS A 89 4.20 -9.23 5.60
C CYS A 89 3.15 -9.64 6.63
N ALA A 90 1.91 -9.19 6.42
CA ALA A 90 0.75 -9.72 7.12
C ALA A 90 0.24 -10.96 6.37
N ILE A 91 0.11 -12.08 7.08
CA ILE A 91 -0.24 -13.38 6.50
C ILE A 91 -1.62 -13.80 6.98
N VAL A 92 -2.49 -14.23 6.06
CA VAL A 92 -3.79 -14.81 6.35
C VAL A 92 -3.68 -16.32 6.22
N THR A 93 -3.99 -17.03 7.30
CA THR A 93 -3.82 -18.49 7.41
C THR A 93 -5.14 -19.25 7.46
N HIS A 94 -6.24 -18.57 7.83
CA HIS A 94 -7.58 -19.14 7.99
C HIS A 94 -8.63 -18.23 7.38
N SER A 95 -9.74 -18.80 6.95
CA SER A 95 -10.81 -18.07 6.27
C SER A 95 -12.03 -17.77 7.12
N ARG A 96 -12.14 -18.36 8.33
CA ARG A 96 -13.34 -18.23 9.16
C ARG A 96 -13.03 -18.11 10.64
N LEU A 97 -14.00 -17.50 11.33
CA LEU A 97 -14.09 -17.50 12.79
C LEU A 97 -15.25 -18.40 13.22
N MET A 98 -15.22 -18.87 14.44
CA MET A 98 -16.29 -19.60 15.07
C MET A 98 -16.53 -19.09 16.51
N SER A 99 -17.72 -19.31 17.03
CA SER A 99 -18.00 -19.04 18.45
C SER A 99 -17.38 -20.12 19.31
N ASP A 100 -16.85 -19.74 20.45
CA ASP A 100 -16.42 -20.66 21.52
C ASP A 100 -17.54 -20.88 22.55
N GLU A 101 -17.34 -21.81 23.46
CA GLU A 101 -18.31 -22.18 24.50
C GLU A 101 -18.69 -20.98 25.39
N ASP A 102 -17.79 -20.02 25.58
CA ASP A 102 -17.98 -18.80 26.36
C ASP A 102 -18.58 -17.63 25.53
N ASN A 103 -19.15 -17.88 24.34
CA ASN A 103 -19.53 -16.84 23.36
C ASN A 103 -18.39 -15.92 22.92
N SER A 104 -17.14 -16.27 23.17
CA SER A 104 -15.98 -15.61 22.58
C SER A 104 -15.79 -16.03 21.12
N ILE A 105 -15.02 -15.27 20.36
CA ILE A 105 -14.72 -15.56 18.95
C ILE A 105 -13.29 -16.10 18.85
N LYS A 106 -13.14 -17.27 18.22
CA LYS A 106 -11.85 -17.85 17.90
C LYS A 106 -11.72 -18.22 16.43
N VAL A 107 -10.48 -18.42 15.98
CA VAL A 107 -10.21 -18.94 14.64
C VAL A 107 -10.77 -20.36 14.53
N ASP A 108 -11.51 -20.64 13.46
CA ASP A 108 -11.98 -22.00 13.13
C ASP A 108 -10.79 -22.82 12.59
N PRO A 109 -10.30 -23.84 13.33
CA PRO A 109 -9.15 -24.64 12.88
C PRO A 109 -9.42 -25.40 11.57
N SER A 110 -10.69 -25.70 11.26
CA SER A 110 -11.08 -26.41 10.04
C SER A 110 -11.01 -25.51 8.80
N SER A 111 -10.89 -24.20 9.00
CA SER A 111 -10.86 -23.20 7.92
C SER A 111 -9.44 -22.81 7.48
N LYS A 112 -8.43 -23.60 7.90
CA LYS A 112 -7.05 -23.37 7.48
C LYS A 112 -6.98 -23.37 5.93
N LEU A 113 -6.33 -22.37 5.37
CA LEU A 113 -6.14 -22.27 3.93
C LEU A 113 -5.14 -23.35 3.46
N GLU A 114 -5.39 -23.94 2.30
CA GLU A 114 -4.46 -24.86 1.65
C GLU A 114 -3.14 -24.16 1.33
N GLU A 115 -3.24 -22.92 0.84
CA GLU A 115 -2.11 -22.00 0.64
C GLU A 115 -2.36 -20.74 1.45
N GLU A 116 -1.37 -20.33 2.24
CA GLU A 116 -1.40 -19.05 2.94
C GLU A 116 -1.36 -17.90 1.95
N ILE A 117 -2.11 -16.85 2.25
CA ILE A 117 -2.14 -15.66 1.42
C ILE A 117 -1.57 -14.46 2.18
N ILE A 118 -1.02 -13.53 1.46
CA ILE A 118 -0.34 -12.36 1.99
C ILE A 118 -1.18 -11.14 1.66
N VAL A 119 -1.38 -10.28 2.65
CA VAL A 119 -1.92 -8.94 2.41
C VAL A 119 -0.84 -8.13 1.71
N ARG A 120 -1.11 -7.62 0.53
CA ARG A 120 -0.08 -7.02 -0.35
C ARG A 120 0.79 -5.98 0.36
N PRO A 121 2.11 -6.18 0.43
CA PRO A 121 3.06 -5.14 0.82
C PRO A 121 3.46 -4.27 -0.37
N THR A 122 3.20 -4.76 -1.58
CA THR A 122 3.39 -4.20 -2.90
C THR A 122 2.69 -5.09 -3.92
N SER A 123 2.46 -4.66 -5.15
CA SER A 123 1.60 -5.40 -6.10
C SER A 123 2.34 -6.00 -7.30
N GLU A 124 3.65 -5.84 -7.42
CA GLU A 124 4.43 -6.28 -8.60
C GLU A 124 4.14 -7.71 -9.00
N THR A 125 4.18 -8.65 -8.05
CA THR A 125 4.02 -10.08 -8.33
C THR A 125 2.68 -10.41 -8.99
N VAL A 126 1.60 -9.79 -8.51
CA VAL A 126 0.26 -9.96 -9.09
C VAL A 126 0.14 -9.25 -10.43
N ILE A 127 0.66 -8.03 -10.53
CA ILE A 127 0.59 -7.22 -11.74
C ILE A 127 1.34 -7.92 -12.88
N TRP A 128 2.57 -8.36 -12.66
CA TRP A 128 3.36 -9.08 -13.66
C TRP A 128 2.75 -10.43 -14.03
N HIS A 129 2.13 -11.13 -13.07
CA HIS A 129 1.38 -12.34 -13.38
C HIS A 129 0.22 -12.08 -14.35
N MET A 130 -0.47 -10.94 -14.19
CA MET A 130 -1.55 -10.56 -15.10
C MET A 130 -1.02 -10.07 -16.44
N TYR A 131 0.06 -9.29 -16.48
CA TYR A 131 0.69 -8.84 -17.71
C TYR A 131 1.14 -10.01 -18.57
N LYS A 132 1.69 -11.07 -17.96
CA LYS A 132 2.02 -12.31 -18.68
C LYS A 132 0.83 -12.93 -19.39
N LYS A 133 -0.38 -12.73 -18.88
CA LYS A 133 -1.63 -13.22 -19.51
C LYS A 133 -2.16 -12.26 -20.56
N TRP A 134 -1.95 -10.96 -20.38
CA TRP A 134 -2.51 -9.93 -21.25
C TRP A 134 -1.63 -9.67 -22.48
N ILE A 135 -0.32 -9.79 -22.33
CA ILE A 135 0.62 -9.55 -23.43
C ILE A 135 0.75 -10.83 -24.26
N ASN A 136 0.13 -10.85 -25.44
CA ASN A 136 0.22 -11.93 -26.39
C ASN A 136 1.11 -11.57 -27.58
N SER A 137 1.31 -10.29 -27.84
CA SER A 137 2.18 -9.79 -28.90
C SER A 137 2.74 -8.41 -28.56
N TYR A 138 3.73 -7.94 -29.33
CA TYR A 138 4.27 -6.58 -29.21
C TYR A 138 3.21 -5.49 -29.44
N ARG A 139 2.08 -5.82 -30.07
CA ARG A 139 0.97 -4.88 -30.31
C ARG A 139 0.16 -4.56 -29.06
N ASP A 140 0.31 -5.37 -28.04
CA ASP A 140 -0.33 -5.14 -26.73
C ASP A 140 0.49 -4.17 -25.87
N LEU A 141 1.63 -3.71 -26.37
CA LEU A 141 2.55 -2.78 -25.69
C LEU A 141 2.50 -1.38 -26.33
N PRO A 142 2.76 -0.32 -25.57
CA PRO A 142 3.04 -0.36 -24.13
C PRO A 142 1.79 -0.56 -23.28
N ILE A 143 1.95 -1.18 -22.11
CA ILE A 143 0.94 -1.15 -21.05
C ILE A 143 1.34 -0.06 -20.06
N LEU A 144 0.45 0.88 -19.79
CA LEU A 144 0.67 1.99 -18.87
C LEU A 144 -0.44 1.99 -17.82
N ILE A 145 -0.21 1.34 -16.70
CA ILE A 145 -1.21 1.18 -15.65
C ILE A 145 -0.75 1.87 -14.38
N ASN A 146 -1.70 2.57 -13.77
CA ASN A 146 -1.60 3.17 -12.45
C ASN A 146 -2.59 2.52 -11.50
N GLN A 147 -2.21 2.35 -10.24
CA GLN A 147 -3.08 1.89 -9.17
C GLN A 147 -2.99 2.83 -7.96
N TRP A 148 -4.15 3.30 -7.51
CA TRP A 148 -4.34 3.92 -6.20
C TRP A 148 -4.85 2.85 -5.24
N ALA A 149 -4.08 2.56 -4.21
CA ALA A 149 -4.38 1.43 -3.34
C ALA A 149 -3.81 1.62 -1.93
N ASN A 150 -4.24 0.77 -1.01
CA ASN A 150 -3.56 0.57 0.26
C ASN A 150 -2.57 -0.58 0.14
N VAL A 151 -1.55 -0.56 0.98
CA VAL A 151 -0.61 -1.67 1.22
C VAL A 151 -0.41 -1.84 2.71
N VAL A 152 0.01 -3.05 3.11
CA VAL A 152 0.29 -3.39 4.50
C VAL A 152 1.75 -3.85 4.63
N ARG A 153 2.52 -3.11 5.41
CA ARG A 153 3.88 -3.47 5.83
C ARG A 153 3.94 -3.41 7.34
N TRP A 154 4.25 -4.52 7.98
CA TRP A 154 4.25 -4.66 9.44
C TRP A 154 5.43 -3.90 10.07
N GLU A 155 5.40 -2.59 9.87
CA GLU A 155 6.47 -1.65 10.22
C GLU A 155 6.73 -1.63 11.73
N MET A 156 7.97 -1.83 12.11
CA MET A 156 8.36 -1.84 13.52
C MET A 156 8.44 -0.44 14.13
N ARG A 157 8.74 0.59 13.32
CA ARG A 157 8.90 1.97 13.75
C ARG A 157 7.88 2.87 13.09
N THR A 158 6.65 2.75 13.53
CA THR A 158 5.55 3.56 13.01
C THR A 158 5.63 5.01 13.48
N ARG A 159 5.11 5.91 12.66
CA ARG A 159 4.94 7.32 12.97
C ARG A 159 3.58 7.80 12.45
N LEU A 160 2.74 8.29 13.35
CA LEU A 160 1.39 8.71 13.02
C LEU A 160 1.38 9.63 11.79
N PHE A 161 0.45 9.42 10.87
CA PHE A 161 0.18 10.13 9.62
C PHE A 161 1.14 9.80 8.46
N LEU A 162 2.45 9.69 8.66
CA LEU A 162 3.41 9.48 7.56
C LEU A 162 3.95 8.06 7.43
N ARG A 163 3.99 7.29 8.52
CA ARG A 163 4.58 5.95 8.49
C ARG A 163 3.82 5.01 9.40
N THR A 164 2.87 4.29 8.82
CA THR A 164 1.98 3.36 9.52
C THR A 164 2.04 1.99 8.87
N SER A 165 1.53 0.97 9.57
CA SER A 165 1.54 -0.41 9.07
C SER A 165 0.63 -0.61 7.87
N GLU A 166 -0.43 0.18 7.76
CA GLU A 166 -1.25 0.30 6.56
C GLU A 166 -1.19 1.75 6.09
N PHE A 167 -1.00 1.97 4.79
CA PHE A 167 -0.98 3.29 4.20
C PHE A 167 -1.52 3.28 2.77
N LEU A 168 -2.00 4.43 2.33
CA LEU A 168 -2.40 4.69 0.96
C LEU A 168 -1.19 5.11 0.16
N TRP A 169 -1.12 4.65 -1.07
CA TRP A 169 -0.07 5.03 -2.01
C TRP A 169 -0.53 5.02 -3.46
N GLN A 170 0.36 5.40 -4.32
CA GLN A 170 0.28 5.24 -5.75
C GLN A 170 1.38 4.28 -6.21
N GLU A 171 1.06 3.41 -7.14
CA GLU A 171 2.03 2.59 -7.84
C GLU A 171 1.72 2.57 -9.33
N GLY A 172 2.71 2.94 -10.15
CA GLY A 172 2.65 2.85 -11.60
C GLY A 172 3.46 1.65 -12.08
N HIS A 173 2.86 0.83 -12.95
CA HIS A 173 3.50 -0.34 -13.53
C HIS A 173 3.34 -0.29 -15.03
N THR A 174 4.45 -0.28 -15.74
CA THR A 174 4.45 -0.18 -17.21
C THR A 174 5.21 -1.34 -17.84
N ALA A 175 4.81 -1.73 -19.04
CA ALA A 175 5.53 -2.71 -19.85
C ALA A 175 5.74 -2.16 -21.24
N HIS A 176 6.94 -2.31 -21.78
CA HIS A 176 7.37 -1.72 -23.05
C HIS A 176 8.03 -2.76 -23.95
N SER A 177 8.11 -2.49 -25.26
CA SER A 177 8.78 -3.37 -26.22
C SER A 177 10.29 -3.30 -26.12
N THR A 178 10.83 -2.15 -25.70
CA THR A 178 12.27 -1.89 -25.65
C THR A 178 12.67 -1.19 -24.35
N GLU A 179 13.93 -1.33 -23.98
CA GLU A 179 14.53 -0.62 -22.85
C GLU A 179 14.48 0.91 -23.04
N SER A 180 14.68 1.38 -24.26
CA SER A 180 14.63 2.81 -24.56
C SER A 180 13.25 3.41 -24.27
N GLU A 181 12.18 2.74 -24.66
CA GLU A 181 10.80 3.17 -24.37
C GLU A 181 10.53 3.17 -22.86
N ALA A 182 10.96 2.13 -22.15
CA ALA A 182 10.79 2.05 -20.69
C ALA A 182 11.54 3.18 -19.98
N ARG A 183 12.76 3.51 -20.44
CA ARG A 183 13.56 4.58 -19.90
C ARG A 183 12.94 5.95 -20.15
N GLU A 184 12.45 6.20 -21.37
CA GLU A 184 11.77 7.44 -21.73
C GLU A 184 10.54 7.67 -20.85
N GLU A 185 9.71 6.65 -20.67
CA GLU A 185 8.52 6.72 -19.81
C GLU A 185 8.90 6.98 -18.34
N THR A 186 9.93 6.32 -17.85
CA THR A 186 10.41 6.54 -16.47
C THR A 186 10.84 7.99 -16.25
N LEU A 187 11.57 8.58 -17.18
CA LEU A 187 12.02 9.97 -17.07
C LEU A 187 10.84 10.95 -17.18
N LYS A 188 9.89 10.68 -18.08
CA LYS A 188 8.67 11.49 -18.25
C LYS A 188 7.78 11.53 -16.99
N ILE A 189 7.74 10.43 -16.24
CA ILE A 189 6.96 10.38 -14.98
C ILE A 189 7.72 11.04 -13.82
N LEU A 190 9.04 11.10 -13.90
CA LEU A 190 9.88 11.73 -12.88
C LEU A 190 9.84 13.27 -12.94
N ASP A 191 9.66 13.86 -14.12
CA ASP A 191 9.57 15.31 -14.37
C ASP A 191 8.19 15.88 -14.00
#